data_c7ab09b53a20a048468923bb00455e43
#
_entry.id   c7ab09b53a20a048468923bb00455e43
#
_cell.length_a   1.000
_cell.length_b   1.000
_cell.length_c   1.000
_cell.angle_alpha   90.00
_cell.angle_beta   90.00
_cell.angle_gamma   90.00
#
_symmetry.space_group_name_H-M   'P 1'
#
loop_
_entity.id
_entity.type
_entity.pdbx_description
1 polymer ?
#
loop_
_entity_poly.entity_id
_entity_poly.type
_entity_poly.pdbx_seq_one_letter_code
_entity_poly.pdbx_strand_id
1 'polypeptide(L)'
;MPDRLVLPPALKHGDTLAVVTPSWSGPAELPAAYQRGLAELRRAGFRVRPMPHAEGRLNDWVAATAEHRADDINTAFVADDVAGIICTIGGEHSAQLLPHIDLDLVVANPKVFCGYSDVTVLLHALHARAPAWSGATDLR
;
A
#
# COMPACT_ATOMS: atom_id res chain seq x y z
N MET A 1 -24.05 15.01 -2.06
CA MET A 1 -23.63 14.64 -0.70
C MET A 1 -23.05 13.24 -0.72
N PRO A 2 -21.81 13.03 -0.45
CA PRO A 2 -21.30 11.69 -0.20
C PRO A 2 -21.60 11.36 1.26
N ASP A 3 -22.82 10.95 1.52
CA ASP A 3 -23.32 10.85 2.90
C ASP A 3 -22.99 9.53 3.59
N ARG A 4 -22.08 8.73 3.09
CA ARG A 4 -21.75 7.48 3.76
C ARG A 4 -20.30 7.08 3.54
N LEU A 5 -19.53 7.05 4.62
CA LEU A 5 -18.24 6.41 4.66
C LEU A 5 -18.38 4.95 4.20
N VAL A 6 -17.74 4.57 3.09
CA VAL A 6 -17.62 3.18 2.66
C VAL A 6 -16.38 2.61 3.33
N LEU A 7 -16.56 1.84 4.37
CA LEU A 7 -15.45 1.12 4.99
C LEU A 7 -15.07 -0.07 4.11
N PRO A 8 -13.78 -0.31 3.88
CA PRO A 8 -13.36 -1.55 3.23
C PRO A 8 -13.75 -2.75 4.11
N PRO A 9 -13.90 -3.95 3.51
CA PRO A 9 -14.10 -5.17 4.28
C PRO A 9 -12.99 -5.36 5.31
N ALA A 10 -13.36 -5.79 6.52
CA ALA A 10 -12.38 -6.11 7.56
C ALA A 10 -11.50 -7.29 7.14
N LEU A 11 -10.21 -7.19 7.44
CA LEU A 11 -9.25 -8.28 7.18
C LEU A 11 -9.54 -9.49 8.08
N LYS A 12 -9.33 -10.68 7.54
CA LYS A 12 -9.55 -11.97 8.20
C LYS A 12 -8.31 -12.85 8.09
N HIS A 13 -8.19 -13.82 9.00
CA HIS A 13 -7.17 -14.87 8.88
C HIS A 13 -7.26 -15.57 7.51
N GLY A 14 -6.12 -15.74 6.88
CA GLY A 14 -6.00 -16.32 5.55
C GLY A 14 -6.12 -15.34 4.39
N ASP A 15 -6.47 -14.07 4.65
CA ASP A 15 -6.47 -13.05 3.62
C ASP A 15 -5.07 -12.76 3.08
N THR A 16 -5.01 -12.31 1.85
CA THR A 16 -3.75 -11.91 1.20
C THR A 16 -3.53 -10.41 1.35
N LEU A 17 -2.38 -10.05 1.90
CA LEU A 17 -1.87 -8.67 1.91
C LEU A 17 -0.86 -8.48 0.78
N ALA A 18 -1.12 -7.52 -0.09
CA ALA A 18 -0.12 -7.04 -1.04
C ALA A 18 0.86 -6.12 -0.31
N VAL A 19 2.14 -6.29 -0.59
CA VAL A 19 3.21 -5.44 -0.04
C VAL A 19 3.74 -4.54 -1.14
N VAL A 20 3.71 -3.23 -0.90
CA VAL A 20 4.15 -2.20 -1.85
C VAL A 20 5.23 -1.31 -1.22
N THR A 21 6.08 -0.75 -2.06
CA THR A 21 7.15 0.18 -1.63
C THR A 21 7.00 1.51 -2.37
N PRO A 22 6.13 2.40 -1.87
CA PRO A 22 5.80 3.65 -2.56
C PRO A 22 6.94 4.66 -2.63
N SER A 23 7.92 4.56 -1.73
CA SER A 23 8.99 5.54 -1.60
C SER A 23 10.36 4.89 -1.50
N TRP A 24 11.01 4.95 -0.34
CA TRP A 24 12.38 4.48 -0.16
C TRP A 24 12.54 2.98 -0.39
N SER A 25 13.67 2.59 -0.99
CA SER A 25 14.05 1.20 -1.28
C SER A 25 14.41 0.39 -0.02
N GLY A 26 13.65 0.57 1.06
CA GLY A 26 13.88 -0.08 2.35
C GLY A 26 14.03 -1.59 2.31
N PRO A 27 13.22 -2.34 1.55
CA PRO A 27 13.39 -3.79 1.39
C PRO A 27 14.76 -4.19 0.84
N ALA A 28 15.28 -3.45 -0.13
CA ALA A 28 16.62 -3.70 -0.71
C ALA A 28 17.74 -3.26 0.23
N GLU A 29 17.56 -2.14 0.94
CA GLU A 29 18.58 -1.58 1.84
C GLU A 29 18.65 -2.31 3.18
N LEU A 30 17.50 -2.82 3.66
CA LEU A 30 17.37 -3.49 4.96
C LEU A 30 16.70 -4.88 4.80
N PRO A 31 17.24 -5.78 4.00
CA PRO A 31 16.58 -7.03 3.62
C PRO A 31 16.23 -7.91 4.83
N ALA A 32 17.09 -7.97 5.84
CA ALA A 32 16.82 -8.77 7.03
C ALA A 32 15.63 -8.23 7.85
N ALA A 33 15.50 -6.91 7.96
CA ALA A 33 14.36 -6.28 8.62
C ALA A 33 13.06 -6.51 7.83
N TYR A 34 13.13 -6.36 6.52
CA TYR A 34 12.02 -6.63 5.62
C TYR A 34 11.53 -8.08 5.73
N GLN A 35 12.44 -9.07 5.68
CA GLN A 35 12.06 -10.48 5.81
C GLN A 35 11.44 -10.79 7.18
N ARG A 36 11.93 -10.19 8.27
CA ARG A 36 11.28 -10.31 9.58
C ARG A 36 9.86 -9.74 9.56
N GLY A 37 9.64 -8.58 8.91
CA GLY A 37 8.31 -7.99 8.76
C GLY A 37 7.34 -8.91 8.01
N LEU A 38 7.77 -9.49 6.88
CA LEU A 38 6.96 -10.46 6.15
C LEU A 38 6.63 -11.71 7.01
N ALA A 39 7.61 -12.18 7.79
CA ALA A 39 7.40 -13.32 8.69
C ALA A 39 6.37 -13.00 9.78
N GLU A 40 6.39 -11.80 10.35
CA GLU A 40 5.40 -11.36 11.35
C GLU A 40 3.99 -11.27 10.77
N LEU A 41 3.82 -10.76 9.56
CA LEU A 41 2.51 -10.75 8.89
C LEU A 41 1.98 -12.18 8.66
N ARG A 42 2.87 -13.11 8.26
CA ARG A 42 2.49 -14.53 8.11
C ARG A 42 2.14 -15.16 9.46
N ARG A 43 2.89 -14.85 10.51
CA ARG A 43 2.60 -15.32 11.88
C ARG A 43 1.26 -14.78 12.39
N ALA A 44 0.88 -13.56 11.97
CA ALA A 44 -0.43 -12.98 12.26
C ALA A 44 -1.59 -13.63 11.47
N GLY A 45 -1.30 -14.60 10.60
CA GLY A 45 -2.30 -15.37 9.87
C GLY A 45 -2.60 -14.88 8.46
N PHE A 46 -1.81 -13.97 7.91
CA PHE A 46 -1.99 -13.48 6.55
C PHE A 46 -1.13 -14.23 5.53
N ARG A 47 -1.62 -14.34 4.31
CA ARG A 47 -0.78 -14.57 3.16
C ARG A 47 -0.17 -13.24 2.74
N VAL A 48 1.08 -13.25 2.32
CA VAL A 48 1.83 -12.04 2.00
C VAL A 48 2.36 -12.13 0.58
N ARG A 49 2.02 -11.13 -0.24
CA ARG A 49 2.43 -11.04 -1.64
C ARG A 49 3.17 -9.74 -1.90
N PRO A 50 4.51 -9.74 -1.91
CA PRO A 50 5.25 -8.60 -2.44
C PRO A 50 4.85 -8.33 -3.89
N MET A 51 4.60 -7.07 -4.20
CA MET A 51 4.28 -6.66 -5.57
C MET A 51 5.57 -6.62 -6.42
N PRO A 52 5.48 -6.63 -7.75
CA PRO A 52 6.64 -6.82 -8.63
C PRO A 52 7.83 -5.88 -8.39
N HIS A 53 7.58 -4.64 -7.96
CA HIS A 53 8.62 -3.64 -7.75
C HIS A 53 8.93 -3.36 -6.28
N ALA A 54 8.28 -4.09 -5.35
CA ALA A 54 8.38 -3.83 -3.91
C ALA A 54 9.81 -4.03 -3.36
N GLU A 55 10.57 -4.95 -3.92
CA GLU A 55 11.93 -5.29 -3.50
C GLU A 55 13.00 -4.67 -4.40
N GLY A 56 12.59 -3.75 -5.28
CA GLY A 56 13.49 -3.10 -6.23
C GLY A 56 14.40 -2.06 -5.58
N ARG A 57 15.43 -1.67 -6.34
CA ARG A 57 16.33 -0.56 -6.03
C ARG A 57 16.70 0.13 -7.32
N LEU A 58 16.00 1.21 -7.65
CA LEU A 58 16.33 2.04 -8.80
C LEU A 58 17.56 2.90 -8.52
N ASN A 59 17.62 3.46 -7.32
CA ASN A 59 18.71 4.28 -6.81
C ASN A 59 18.67 4.29 -5.27
N ASP A 60 19.46 5.14 -4.63
CA ASP A 60 19.55 5.24 -3.16
C ASP A 60 18.26 5.77 -2.48
N TRP A 61 17.29 6.23 -3.26
CA TRP A 61 16.11 6.94 -2.75
C TRP A 61 14.80 6.21 -3.00
N VAL A 62 14.68 5.44 -4.07
CA VAL A 62 13.43 4.82 -4.48
C VAL A 62 13.61 3.40 -5.02
N ALA A 63 12.60 2.57 -4.78
CA ALA A 63 12.60 1.17 -5.21
C ALA A 63 12.48 1.01 -6.74
N ALA A 64 11.71 1.89 -7.40
CA ALA A 64 11.43 1.85 -8.83
C ALA A 64 11.02 3.23 -9.33
N THR A 65 10.71 3.36 -10.62
CA THR A 65 10.14 4.60 -11.17
C THR A 65 8.80 4.92 -10.52
N ALA A 66 8.36 6.16 -10.61
CA ALA A 66 7.06 6.58 -10.05
C ALA A 66 5.91 5.77 -10.66
N GLU A 67 5.94 5.55 -11.97
CA GLU A 67 4.96 4.74 -12.70
C GLU A 67 4.91 3.31 -12.17
N HIS A 68 6.05 2.63 -12.05
CA HIS A 68 6.12 1.24 -11.58
C HIS A 68 5.66 1.10 -10.13
N ARG A 69 6.01 2.06 -9.26
CA ARG A 69 5.55 2.04 -7.86
C ARG A 69 4.04 2.26 -7.76
N ALA A 70 3.49 3.13 -8.62
CA ALA A 70 2.05 3.35 -8.71
C ALA A 70 1.32 2.14 -9.33
N ASP A 71 1.89 1.49 -10.33
CA ASP A 71 1.34 0.27 -10.94
C ASP A 71 1.18 -0.85 -9.91
N ASP A 72 2.14 -1.01 -9.00
CA ASP A 72 2.02 -1.97 -7.90
C ASP A 72 0.78 -1.70 -7.03
N ILE A 73 0.53 -0.43 -6.73
CA ILE A 73 -0.65 -0.01 -5.95
C ILE A 73 -1.93 -0.23 -6.74
N ASN A 74 -2.00 0.26 -7.98
CA ASN A 74 -3.17 0.11 -8.84
C ASN A 74 -3.52 -1.38 -9.04
N THR A 75 -2.52 -2.21 -9.33
CA THR A 75 -2.69 -3.66 -9.50
C THR A 75 -3.18 -4.32 -8.22
N ALA A 76 -2.63 -3.94 -7.07
CA ALA A 76 -3.07 -4.47 -5.78
C ALA A 76 -4.53 -4.13 -5.47
N PHE A 77 -5.00 -2.92 -5.86
CA PHE A 77 -6.40 -2.54 -5.67
C PHE A 77 -7.37 -3.34 -6.54
N VAL A 78 -7.03 -3.69 -7.77
CA VAL A 78 -7.93 -4.47 -8.66
C VAL A 78 -7.83 -5.97 -8.45
N ALA A 79 -6.80 -6.48 -7.82
CA ALA A 79 -6.62 -7.92 -7.64
C ALA A 79 -7.68 -8.49 -6.69
N ASP A 80 -8.55 -9.36 -7.19
CA ASP A 80 -9.67 -9.95 -6.43
C ASP A 80 -9.21 -10.78 -5.23
N ASP A 81 -8.02 -11.36 -5.29
CA ASP A 81 -7.43 -12.17 -4.24
C ASP A 81 -6.62 -11.39 -3.20
N VAL A 82 -6.54 -10.07 -3.33
CA VAL A 82 -5.91 -9.16 -2.37
C VAL A 82 -6.98 -8.50 -1.52
N ALA A 83 -6.91 -8.69 -0.20
CA ALA A 83 -7.84 -8.10 0.76
C ALA A 83 -7.35 -6.77 1.35
N GLY A 84 -6.04 -6.57 1.40
CA GLY A 84 -5.43 -5.34 1.91
C GLY A 84 -4.05 -5.08 1.33
N ILE A 85 -3.59 -3.86 1.50
CA ILE A 85 -2.31 -3.36 0.98
C ILE A 85 -1.52 -2.77 2.14
N ILE A 86 -0.28 -3.17 2.29
CA ILE A 86 0.63 -2.65 3.32
C ILE A 86 1.88 -2.05 2.66
N CYS A 87 2.22 -0.83 3.07
CA CYS A 87 3.44 -0.15 2.64
C CYS A 87 4.63 -0.56 3.50
N THR A 88 5.77 -0.77 2.88
CA THR A 88 6.99 -1.22 3.59
C THR A 88 7.60 -0.16 4.48
N ILE A 89 7.71 1.04 3.96
CA ILE A 89 8.37 2.17 4.64
C ILE A 89 7.98 3.49 3.98
N GLY A 90 8.21 4.61 4.67
CA GLY A 90 8.12 5.94 4.13
C GLY A 90 9.34 6.34 3.29
N GLY A 91 9.72 7.59 3.35
CA GLY A 91 10.80 8.21 2.59
C GLY A 91 10.47 9.67 2.29
N GLU A 92 10.71 10.11 1.06
CA GLU A 92 10.44 11.50 0.64
C GLU A 92 9.83 11.59 -0.77
N HIS A 93 9.44 10.46 -1.37
CA HIS A 93 9.14 10.39 -2.81
C HIS A 93 7.75 9.82 -3.13
N SER A 94 6.90 9.58 -2.15
CA SER A 94 5.54 9.06 -2.39
C SER A 94 4.66 10.01 -3.19
N ALA A 95 4.86 11.33 -3.05
CA ALA A 95 4.10 12.33 -3.82
C ALA A 95 4.28 12.18 -5.34
N GLN A 96 5.40 11.60 -5.79
CA GLN A 96 5.63 11.33 -7.21
C GLN A 96 4.60 10.38 -7.82
N LEU A 97 3.94 9.56 -7.00
CA LEU A 97 2.96 8.59 -7.45
C LEU A 97 1.60 9.21 -7.77
N LEU A 98 1.29 10.38 -7.24
CA LEU A 98 -0.03 11.00 -7.36
C LEU A 98 -0.55 11.10 -8.81
N PRO A 99 0.26 11.48 -9.81
CA PRO A 99 -0.22 11.55 -11.19
C PRO A 99 -0.49 10.16 -11.82
N HIS A 100 0.00 9.09 -11.21
CA HIS A 100 -0.03 7.73 -11.75
C HIS A 100 -0.99 6.80 -11.00
N ILE A 101 -1.52 7.23 -9.86
CA ILE A 101 -2.55 6.49 -9.13
C ILE A 101 -3.91 6.68 -9.81
N ASP A 102 -4.54 5.57 -10.16
CA ASP A 102 -5.91 5.57 -10.68
C ASP A 102 -6.91 5.64 -9.51
N LEU A 103 -7.31 6.85 -9.16
CA LEU A 103 -8.20 7.07 -8.03
C LEU A 103 -9.61 6.54 -8.26
N ASP A 104 -10.09 6.48 -9.50
CA ASP A 104 -11.41 5.93 -9.81
C ASP A 104 -11.41 4.40 -9.63
N LEU A 105 -10.30 3.76 -10.01
CA LEU A 105 -10.07 2.34 -9.76
C LEU A 105 -10.03 2.03 -8.26
N VAL A 106 -9.36 2.86 -7.47
CA VAL A 106 -9.29 2.72 -6.01
C VAL A 106 -10.69 2.84 -5.39
N VAL A 107 -11.48 3.83 -5.80
CA VAL A 107 -12.86 4.02 -5.34
C VAL A 107 -13.74 2.81 -5.65
N ALA A 108 -13.56 2.22 -6.83
CA ALA A 108 -14.32 1.04 -7.27
C ALA A 108 -13.94 -0.25 -6.50
N ASN A 109 -12.75 -0.29 -5.88
CA ASN A 109 -12.21 -1.47 -5.22
C ASN A 109 -11.72 -1.14 -3.79
N PRO A 110 -12.61 -0.77 -2.86
CA PRO A 110 -12.21 -0.35 -1.52
C PRO A 110 -11.51 -1.50 -0.77
N LYS A 111 -10.27 -1.25 -0.33
CA LYS A 111 -9.44 -2.19 0.44
C LYS A 111 -8.75 -1.47 1.60
N VAL A 112 -8.37 -2.22 2.62
CA VAL A 112 -7.48 -1.69 3.66
C VAL A 112 -6.15 -1.29 3.02
N PHE A 113 -5.74 -0.06 3.25
CA PHE A 113 -4.43 0.45 2.80
C PHE A 113 -3.70 1.01 4.01
N CYS A 114 -2.60 0.39 4.39
CA CYS A 114 -1.85 0.71 5.60
C CYS A 114 -0.49 1.32 5.27
N GLY A 115 -0.22 2.50 5.83
CA GLY A 115 1.05 3.19 5.72
C GLY A 115 1.09 4.42 6.61
N TYR A 116 2.25 5.01 6.79
CA TYR A 116 2.44 6.23 7.58
C TYR A 116 3.67 7.02 7.10
N SER A 117 4.02 8.13 7.78
CA SER A 117 5.13 8.99 7.39
C SER A 117 4.91 9.58 5.99
N ASP A 118 5.86 9.51 5.08
CA ASP A 118 5.76 10.02 3.70
C ASP A 118 4.55 9.42 2.94
N VAL A 119 4.17 8.19 3.20
CA VAL A 119 2.99 7.54 2.60
C VAL A 119 1.69 8.27 2.93
N THR A 120 1.67 9.10 3.97
CA THR A 120 0.50 9.91 4.36
C THR A 120 -0.02 10.77 3.20
N VAL A 121 0.84 11.22 2.30
CA VAL A 121 0.42 11.97 1.10
C VAL A 121 -0.52 11.15 0.22
N LEU A 122 -0.27 9.85 0.06
CA LEU A 122 -1.15 8.94 -0.66
C LEU A 122 -2.45 8.72 0.10
N LEU A 123 -2.39 8.52 1.42
CA LEU A 123 -3.57 8.37 2.26
C LEU A 123 -4.50 9.58 2.14
N HIS A 124 -3.96 10.79 2.16
CA HIS A 124 -4.73 12.01 1.96
C HIS A 124 -5.38 12.09 0.58
N ALA A 125 -4.66 11.74 -0.47
CA ALA A 125 -5.18 11.76 -1.84
C ALA A 125 -6.32 10.73 -2.02
N LEU A 126 -6.13 9.51 -1.51
CA LEU A 126 -7.12 8.45 -1.52
C LEU A 126 -8.37 8.86 -0.73
N HIS A 127 -8.20 9.43 0.47
CA HIS A 127 -9.29 9.90 1.31
C HIS A 127 -10.05 11.07 0.68
N ALA A 128 -9.36 12.02 0.06
CA ALA A 128 -9.99 13.19 -0.58
C ALA A 128 -10.86 12.80 -1.78
N ARG A 129 -10.49 11.76 -2.53
CA ARG A 129 -11.24 11.28 -3.67
C ARG A 129 -12.37 10.32 -3.28
N ALA A 130 -12.11 9.51 -2.26
CA ALA A 130 -13.06 8.59 -1.67
C ALA A 130 -13.38 9.03 -0.25
N PRO A 131 -14.23 10.05 -0.03
CA PRO A 131 -14.54 10.55 1.33
C PRO A 131 -15.12 9.47 2.25
N ALA A 132 -15.32 8.32 1.70
CA ALA A 132 -15.76 7.11 2.34
C ALA A 132 -14.65 6.24 2.93
N TRP A 133 -13.36 6.60 2.77
CA TRP A 133 -12.28 5.70 3.08
C TRP A 133 -11.47 6.16 4.28
N SER A 134 -11.75 5.58 5.43
CA SER A 134 -10.97 5.80 6.66
C SER A 134 -10.32 4.47 7.12
N GLY A 135 -9.50 3.88 6.24
CA GLY A 135 -8.85 2.61 6.55
C GLY A 135 -7.43 2.75 7.08
N ALA A 136 -7.01 3.95 7.49
CA ALA A 136 -5.60 4.22 7.42
C ALA A 136 -4.81 4.24 8.71
N THR A 137 -5.37 4.30 9.90
CA THR A 137 -4.51 4.66 11.04
C THR A 137 -4.88 4.12 12.40
N ASP A 138 -5.83 3.24 12.53
CA ASP A 138 -6.15 2.71 13.88
C ASP A 138 -5.68 1.25 14.03
N LEU A 139 -4.38 1.08 14.11
CA LEU A 139 -3.79 -0.09 14.77
C LEU A 139 -3.82 0.16 16.29
N ARG A 140 -5.01 0.05 16.87
CA ARG A 140 -5.14 -0.14 18.32
C ARG A 140 -5.13 -1.59 18.67
#